data_7a2ecab2cef31362976f1b487d32f5e7
#
_entry.id   7a2ecab2cef31362976f1b487d32f5e7
#
_cell.length_a   1.000
_cell.length_b   1.000
_cell.length_c   1.000
_cell.angle_alpha   90.00
_cell.angle_beta   90.00
_cell.angle_gamma   90.00
#
_symmetry.space_group_name_H-M   'P 1'
#
loop_
_entity.id
_entity.type
_entity.pdbx_description
1 polymer ?
#
loop_
_entity_poly.entity_id
_entity_poly.type
_entity_poly.pdbx_seq_one_letter_code
_entity_poly.pdbx_strand_id
1 'polypeptide(L)'
;MFPSGKLPFTFPVRLKDNGAHALGEYPGADKVKYNESIFVGYRWHDKEQLKPLFAFGHGLSYTAFAVGNVKADRTTLAPNGSIRISADVTN
;
A
#
# COMPACT_ATOMS: atom_id res chain seq x y z
N MET A 1 12.14 -23.60 -7.97
CA MET A 1 11.19 -22.73 -7.23
C MET A 1 11.68 -21.29 -7.35
N PHE A 2 10.82 -20.34 -7.63
CA PHE A 2 11.16 -18.91 -7.66
C PHE A 2 10.40 -18.14 -6.56
N PRO A 3 10.95 -17.01 -6.09
CA PRO A 3 10.31 -16.22 -5.02
C PRO A 3 9.11 -15.45 -5.58
N SER A 4 7.91 -15.90 -5.28
CA SER A 4 6.66 -15.28 -5.74
C SER A 4 6.03 -14.33 -4.71
N GLY A 5 6.52 -14.35 -3.48
CA GLY A 5 6.02 -13.48 -2.41
C GLY A 5 6.23 -12.01 -2.71
N LYS A 6 5.29 -11.19 -2.28
CA LYS A 6 5.35 -9.73 -2.37
C LYS A 6 5.27 -9.14 -0.98
N LEU A 7 5.91 -8.01 -0.77
CA LEU A 7 5.87 -7.33 0.54
C LEU A 7 4.46 -6.81 0.81
N PRO A 8 3.86 -7.18 1.95
CA PRO A 8 2.54 -6.70 2.35
C PRO A 8 2.59 -5.36 3.09
N PHE A 9 3.72 -4.68 3.07
CA PHE A 9 3.91 -3.37 3.71
C PHE A 9 5.05 -2.61 3.04
N THR A 10 5.18 -1.34 3.39
CA THR A 10 6.24 -0.45 2.87
C THR A 10 7.38 -0.37 3.87
N PHE A 11 8.62 -0.62 3.43
CA PHE A 11 9.81 -0.40 4.24
C PHE A 11 10.30 1.03 4.08
N PRO A 12 10.32 1.85 5.13
CA PRO A 12 10.91 3.19 5.06
C PRO A 12 12.44 3.11 5.04
N VAL A 13 13.08 4.14 4.51
CA VAL A 13 14.54 4.28 4.59
C VAL A 13 14.98 4.59 6.00
N ARG A 14 14.21 5.40 6.71
CA ARG A 14 14.50 5.84 8.09
C ARG A 14 13.24 5.75 8.94
N LEU A 15 13.43 5.55 10.24
CA LEU A 15 12.31 5.50 11.19
C LEU A 15 11.43 6.74 11.11
N LYS A 16 12.04 7.91 10.96
CA LYS A 16 11.32 9.19 10.86
C LYS A 16 10.51 9.37 9.57
N ASP A 17 10.69 8.50 8.58
CA ASP A 17 9.89 8.52 7.36
C ASP A 17 8.54 7.81 7.55
N ASN A 18 8.36 7.11 8.65
CA ASN A 18 7.08 6.52 9.05
C ASN A 18 6.16 7.62 9.61
N GLY A 19 4.90 7.64 9.20
CA GLY A 19 3.95 8.70 9.54
C GLY A 19 3.81 8.93 11.04
N ALA A 20 3.67 7.90 11.84
CA ALA A 20 3.53 8.03 13.28
C ALA A 20 4.77 8.69 13.93
N HIS A 21 5.96 8.36 13.47
CA HIS A 21 7.20 8.96 13.95
C HIS A 21 7.41 10.36 13.39
N ALA A 22 7.06 10.60 12.12
CA ALA A 22 7.17 11.91 11.48
C ALA A 22 6.31 12.95 12.18
N LEU A 23 5.12 12.56 12.64
CA LEU A 23 4.19 13.42 13.37
C LEU A 23 4.51 13.53 14.88
N GLY A 24 5.48 12.75 15.37
CA GLY A 24 5.86 12.75 16.79
C GLY A 24 4.84 12.08 17.71
N GLU A 25 3.94 11.28 17.18
CA GLU A 25 2.83 10.68 17.95
C GLU A 25 3.20 9.32 18.55
N TYR A 26 4.28 8.72 18.11
CA TYR A 26 4.76 7.43 18.61
C TYR A 26 6.23 7.57 19.07
N PRO A 27 6.62 7.00 20.22
CA PRO A 27 5.81 6.10 21.06
C PRO A 27 4.76 6.76 21.94
N GLY A 28 4.71 8.10 22.02
CA GLY A 28 3.82 8.80 22.92
C GLY A 28 4.25 8.69 24.40
N ALA A 29 3.70 9.52 25.26
CA ALA A 29 3.93 9.44 26.71
C ALA A 29 2.74 8.76 27.40
N ASP A 30 1.64 9.48 27.60
CA ASP A 30 0.43 8.97 28.23
C ASP A 30 -0.59 8.47 27.23
N LYS A 31 -0.55 9.00 26.01
CA LYS A 31 -1.51 8.69 24.95
C LYS A 31 -0.78 8.54 23.63
N VAL A 32 -1.28 7.63 22.80
CA VAL A 32 -0.88 7.48 21.41
C VAL A 32 -2.02 8.00 20.53
N LYS A 33 -1.72 8.93 19.63
CA LYS A 33 -2.69 9.49 18.70
C LYS A 33 -2.38 9.00 17.29
N TYR A 34 -3.41 8.69 16.54
CA TYR A 34 -3.31 8.26 15.14
C TYR A 34 -3.60 9.44 14.21
N ASN A 35 -2.79 10.49 14.31
CA ASN A 35 -2.99 11.73 13.55
C ASN A 35 -2.70 11.56 12.06
N GLU A 36 -1.98 10.51 11.67
CA GLU A 36 -1.78 10.15 10.26
C GLU A 36 -3.09 9.73 9.59
N SER A 37 -4.13 9.37 10.37
CA SER A 37 -5.45 8.99 9.88
C SER A 37 -5.37 7.83 8.88
N ILE A 38 -5.92 8.00 7.68
CA ILE A 38 -5.89 6.98 6.62
C ILE A 38 -4.52 6.86 5.92
N PHE A 39 -3.62 7.80 6.18
CA PHE A 39 -2.31 7.84 5.52
C PHE A 39 -1.29 6.97 6.25
N VAL A 40 -1.47 5.67 6.15
CA VAL A 40 -0.62 4.65 6.76
C VAL A 40 0.12 3.87 5.66
N GLY A 41 1.37 3.49 5.91
CA GLY A 41 2.17 2.70 4.99
C GLY A 41 2.41 3.42 3.66
N TYR A 42 2.09 2.78 2.54
CA TYR A 42 2.32 3.36 1.21
C TYR A 42 1.56 4.67 0.97
N ARG A 43 0.38 4.83 1.57
CA ARG A 43 -0.42 6.06 1.43
C ARG A 43 0.30 7.26 2.03
N TRP A 44 1.00 7.06 3.15
CA TRP A 44 1.84 8.10 3.76
C TRP A 44 2.99 8.47 2.84
N HIS A 45 3.71 7.47 2.32
CA HIS A 45 4.82 7.69 1.40
C HIS A 45 4.39 8.42 0.13
N ASP A 46 3.23 8.06 -0.44
CA ASP A 46 2.68 8.72 -1.62
C ASP A 46 2.29 10.17 -1.33
N LYS A 47 1.60 10.41 -0.19
CA LYS A 47 1.18 11.74 0.21
C LYS A 47 2.37 12.69 0.42
N GLU A 48 3.38 12.23 1.14
CA GLU A 48 4.56 13.03 1.49
C GLU A 48 5.67 12.95 0.42
N GLN A 49 5.43 12.23 -0.67
CA GLN A 49 6.38 12.03 -1.77
C GLN A 49 7.73 11.45 -1.29
N LEU A 50 7.67 10.53 -0.34
CA LEU A 50 8.83 9.87 0.24
C LEU A 50 9.13 8.57 -0.51
N LYS A 51 10.37 8.43 -0.98
CA LYS A 51 10.82 7.19 -1.60
C LYS A 51 11.08 6.14 -0.53
N PRO A 52 10.38 4.99 -0.54
CA PRO A 52 10.66 3.91 0.42
C PRO A 52 11.94 3.16 0.07
N LEU A 53 12.48 2.42 1.04
CA LEU A 53 13.55 1.46 0.79
C LEU A 53 13.04 0.31 -0.08
N PHE A 54 11.90 -0.29 0.35
CA PHE A 54 11.16 -1.25 -0.44
C PHE A 54 9.68 -0.88 -0.43
N ALA A 55 9.09 -0.74 -1.61
CA ALA A 55 7.70 -0.38 -1.75
C ALA A 55 6.75 -1.53 -1.36
N PHE A 56 5.53 -1.19 -0.98
CA PHE A 56 4.45 -2.17 -0.86
C PHE A 56 4.33 -2.95 -2.18
N GLY A 57 4.25 -4.27 -2.09
CA GLY A 57 4.19 -5.12 -3.27
C GLY A 57 5.53 -5.43 -3.92
N HIS A 58 6.64 -4.96 -3.37
CA HIS A 58 7.97 -5.31 -3.87
C HIS A 58 8.20 -6.82 -3.82
N GLY A 59 8.80 -7.37 -4.85
CA GLY A 59 9.10 -8.79 -4.93
C GLY A 59 10.26 -9.07 -5.87
N LEU A 60 10.75 -10.30 -5.82
CA LEU A 60 11.94 -10.77 -6.53
C LEU A 60 11.60 -11.91 -7.50
N SER A 61 10.41 -11.92 -8.08
CA SER A 61 10.04 -12.89 -9.11
C SER A 61 11.04 -12.85 -10.28
N TYR A 62 11.30 -14.00 -10.89
CA TYR A 62 12.26 -14.10 -11.99
C TYR A 62 11.72 -13.59 -13.32
N THR A 63 10.48 -13.15 -13.33
CA THR A 63 9.81 -12.58 -14.49
C THR A 63 9.00 -11.35 -14.12
N ALA A 64 8.61 -10.58 -15.11
CA ALA A 64 7.71 -9.44 -14.94
C ALA A 64 6.28 -9.83 -15.31
N PHE A 65 5.33 -9.22 -14.63
CA PHE A 65 3.90 -9.37 -14.91
C PHE A 65 3.31 -8.01 -15.27
N ALA A 66 2.51 -7.99 -16.31
CA ALA A 66 1.73 -6.82 -16.68
C ALA A 66 0.27 -7.04 -16.29
N VAL A 67 -0.32 -6.05 -15.65
CA VAL A 67 -1.75 -6.04 -15.31
C VAL A 67 -2.43 -4.98 -16.17
N GLY A 68 -3.43 -5.39 -16.93
CA GLY A 68 -4.14 -4.50 -17.84
C GLY A 68 -5.62 -4.82 -17.91
N ASN A 69 -6.34 -4.05 -18.73
CA ASN A 69 -7.77 -4.24 -18.97
C ASN A 69 -8.59 -4.33 -17.68
N VAL A 70 -8.29 -3.50 -16.70
CA VAL A 70 -9.04 -3.45 -15.45
C VAL A 70 -10.45 -2.92 -15.73
N LYS A 71 -11.46 -3.72 -15.41
CA LYS A 71 -12.86 -3.40 -15.70
C LYS A 71 -13.74 -3.72 -14.50
N ALA A 72 -14.77 -2.89 -14.30
CA ALA A 72 -15.86 -3.19 -13.40
C ALA A 72 -17.13 -3.48 -14.24
N ASP A 73 -17.95 -4.42 -13.79
CA ASP A 73 -19.18 -4.79 -14.48
C ASP A 73 -20.28 -3.71 -14.37
N ARG A 74 -20.12 -2.79 -13.44
CA ARG A 74 -21.02 -1.66 -13.21
C ARG A 74 -20.28 -0.48 -12.58
N THR A 75 -20.86 0.69 -12.71
CA THR A 75 -20.26 1.95 -12.20
C THR A 75 -20.84 2.37 -10.85
N THR A 76 -21.93 1.76 -10.42
CA THR A 76 -22.60 2.05 -9.15
C THR A 76 -22.79 0.79 -8.34
N LEU A 77 -22.73 0.91 -7.03
CA LEU A 77 -22.88 -0.19 -6.08
C LEU A 77 -23.94 0.19 -5.05
N ALA A 78 -25.01 -0.60 -4.98
CA ALA A 78 -26.01 -0.45 -3.94
C ALA A 78 -25.44 -0.93 -2.58
N PRO A 79 -25.97 -0.47 -1.44
CA PRO A 79 -25.44 -0.84 -0.11
C PRO A 79 -25.34 -2.34 0.14
N ASN A 80 -26.25 -3.14 -0.39
CA ASN A 80 -26.24 -4.60 -0.25
C ASN A 80 -25.92 -5.30 -1.59
N GLY A 81 -25.36 -4.57 -2.52
CA GLY A 81 -25.00 -5.08 -3.84
C GLY A 81 -23.59 -5.64 -3.89
N SER A 82 -23.25 -6.20 -5.04
CA SER A 82 -21.90 -6.64 -5.37
C SER A 82 -21.48 -6.09 -6.71
N ILE A 83 -20.19 -5.92 -6.89
CA ILE A 83 -19.55 -5.50 -8.13
C ILE A 83 -18.44 -6.50 -8.47
N ARG A 84 -18.35 -6.86 -9.75
CA ARG A 84 -17.28 -7.72 -10.23
C ARG A 84 -16.21 -6.85 -10.89
N ILE A 85 -14.99 -7.01 -10.44
CA ILE A 85 -13.82 -6.37 -11.03
C ILE A 85 -12.98 -7.48 -11.68
N SER A 86 -12.57 -7.25 -12.91
CA SER A 86 -11.73 -8.17 -13.68
C SER A 86 -10.51 -7.44 -14.22
N ALA A 87 -9.42 -8.18 -14.38
CA ALA A 87 -8.18 -7.69 -14.98
C ALA A 87 -7.48 -8.83 -15.71
N ASP A 88 -6.71 -8.47 -16.73
CA ASP A 88 -5.84 -9.41 -17.42
C ASP A 88 -4.44 -9.35 -16.81
N VAL A 89 -3.86 -10.50 -16.52
CA VAL A 89 -2.48 -10.61 -16.04
C VAL A 89 -1.68 -11.36 -17.10
N THR A 90 -0.66 -10.72 -17.60
CA THR A 90 0.24 -11.27 -18.62
C THR A 90 1.63 -11.45 -18.05
N ASN A 91 2.18 -12.63 -18.24
CA ASN A 91 3.57 -12.95 -17.90
C ASN A 91 4.49 -12.67 -19.09
#